data_35c1de955c0470675d296f3c012d60c0
#
_entry.id   35c1de955c0470675d296f3c012d60c0
#
_cell.length_a   1.000
_cell.length_b   1.000
_cell.length_c   1.000
_cell.angle_alpha   90.00
_cell.angle_beta   90.00
_cell.angle_gamma   90.00
#
_symmetry.space_group_name_H-M   'P 1'
#
loop_
_entity.id
_entity.type
_entity.pdbx_description
1 polymer ?
#
loop_
_entity_poly.entity_id
_entity_poly.type
_entity_poly.pdbx_seq_one_letter_code
_entity_poly.pdbx_strand_id
1 'polypeptide(L)'
;AQQEEFSELASTIFTSMRYEVGEAKKAGKGEYEVPVIIRPSDTFIRYRDLLTEDSVKMSEKVRKGEYGGDEEEAMEQMMAEIAVNAYELLETAYEGSEYGEEQTVILRVATDGNEIYSIDAEDMDNLIAKILRLDEIGG
;
A
#
# COMPACT_ATOMS: atom_id res chain seq x y z
N ALA A 1 -15.71 -11.03 -10.22
CA ALA A 1 -16.28 -10.84 -8.95
C ALA A 1 -15.26 -10.43 -7.90
N GLN A 2 -14.54 -11.39 -7.30
CA GLN A 2 -13.60 -11.07 -6.21
C GLN A 2 -12.45 -10.16 -6.64
N GLN A 3 -11.91 -10.38 -7.83
CA GLN A 3 -10.82 -9.55 -8.35
C GLN A 3 -11.28 -8.13 -8.65
N GLU A 4 -12.50 -7.97 -9.13
CA GLU A 4 -13.06 -6.65 -9.41
C GLU A 4 -13.27 -5.86 -8.11
N GLU A 5 -13.79 -6.51 -7.09
CA GLU A 5 -14.00 -5.89 -5.79
C GLU A 5 -12.68 -5.46 -5.16
N PHE A 6 -11.66 -6.31 -5.27
CA PHE A 6 -10.33 -6.00 -4.76
C PHE A 6 -9.73 -4.82 -5.50
N SER A 7 -9.87 -4.78 -6.83
CA SER A 7 -9.38 -3.67 -7.66
C SER A 7 -10.08 -2.36 -7.33
N GLU A 8 -11.37 -2.40 -7.09
CA GLU A 8 -12.13 -1.21 -6.72
C GLU A 8 -11.69 -0.68 -5.36
N LEU A 9 -11.48 -1.58 -4.40
CA LEU A 9 -11.00 -1.19 -3.08
C LEU A 9 -9.60 -0.61 -3.16
N ALA A 10 -8.70 -1.23 -3.91
CA ALA A 10 -7.34 -0.71 -4.10
C ALA A 10 -7.38 0.68 -4.71
N SER A 11 -8.23 0.88 -5.73
CA SER A 11 -8.40 2.19 -6.36
C SER A 11 -8.90 3.23 -5.36
N THR A 12 -9.86 2.84 -4.51
CA THR A 12 -10.39 3.73 -3.48
C THR A 12 -9.29 4.13 -2.50
N ILE A 13 -8.46 3.19 -2.08
CA ILE A 13 -7.33 3.46 -1.17
C ILE A 13 -6.37 4.45 -1.81
N PHE A 14 -5.99 4.21 -3.08
CA PHE A 14 -5.05 5.09 -3.77
C PHE A 14 -5.62 6.49 -4.01
N THR A 15 -6.91 6.61 -4.31
CA THR A 15 -7.54 7.91 -4.53
C THR A 15 -7.81 8.66 -3.23
N SER A 16 -7.76 7.98 -2.09
CA SER A 16 -7.97 8.60 -0.78
C SER A 16 -6.66 9.12 -0.15
N MET A 17 -5.52 8.89 -0.81
CA MET A 17 -4.25 9.42 -0.31
C MET A 17 -4.32 10.94 -0.16
N ARG A 18 -3.75 11.44 0.92
CA ARG A 18 -3.75 12.88 1.20
C ARG A 18 -2.40 13.47 0.89
N TYR A 19 -2.38 14.35 -0.09
CA TYR A 19 -1.16 15.05 -0.48
C TYR A 19 -1.50 16.40 -1.10
N GLU A 20 -0.52 17.30 -1.04
CA GLU A 20 -0.62 18.61 -1.66
C GLU A 20 0.71 18.90 -2.35
N VAL A 21 0.66 19.26 -3.62
CA VAL A 21 1.86 19.56 -4.39
C VAL A 21 2.18 21.05 -4.21
N GLY A 22 3.39 21.33 -3.74
CA GLY A 22 3.85 22.72 -3.55
C GLY A 22 4.47 23.27 -4.82
N GLU A 23 5.04 24.48 -4.70
CA GLU A 23 5.65 25.14 -5.84
C GLU A 23 6.99 24.53 -6.22
N ALA A 24 7.20 24.33 -7.51
CA ALA A 24 8.48 23.86 -8.03
C ALA A 24 9.54 24.94 -7.83
N LYS A 25 10.72 24.51 -7.38
CA LYS A 25 11.87 25.39 -7.18
C LYS A 25 12.98 24.97 -8.13
N LYS A 26 13.57 25.92 -8.79
CA LYS A 26 14.66 25.63 -9.72
C LYS A 26 15.90 25.16 -8.94
N ALA A 27 16.39 23.98 -9.26
CA ALA A 27 17.56 23.40 -8.62
C ALA A 27 18.80 23.45 -9.50
N GLY A 28 18.62 23.64 -10.81
CA GLY A 28 19.71 23.76 -11.77
C GLY A 28 19.12 23.99 -13.15
N LYS A 29 19.96 23.95 -14.16
CA LYS A 29 19.50 24.16 -15.53
C LYS A 29 18.64 22.96 -15.95
N GLY A 30 17.35 23.23 -16.18
CA GLY A 30 16.41 22.18 -16.54
C GLY A 30 16.06 21.24 -15.41
N GLU A 31 16.42 21.58 -14.17
CA GLU A 31 16.14 20.77 -13.01
C GLU A 31 15.32 21.52 -11.99
N TYR A 32 14.35 20.83 -11.39
CA TYR A 32 13.45 21.41 -10.41
C TYR A 32 13.26 20.45 -9.24
N GLU A 33 12.98 21.01 -8.08
CA GLU A 33 12.57 20.25 -6.91
C GLU A 33 11.14 20.64 -6.57
N VAL A 34 10.27 19.66 -6.44
CA VAL A 34 8.86 19.88 -6.14
C VAL A 34 8.56 19.27 -4.77
N PRO A 35 8.25 20.11 -3.77
CA PRO A 35 7.85 19.57 -2.47
C PRO A 35 6.43 19.04 -2.54
N VAL A 36 6.22 17.85 -1.99
CA VAL A 36 4.88 17.26 -1.85
C VAL A 36 4.63 17.08 -0.36
N ILE A 37 3.60 17.74 0.15
CA ILE A 37 3.22 17.61 1.55
C ILE A 37 2.24 16.45 1.64
N ILE A 38 2.56 15.46 2.46
CA ILE A 38 1.76 14.25 2.57
C ILE A 38 1.28 14.05 4.00
N ARG A 39 0.17 13.32 4.13
CA ARG A 39 -0.28 12.79 5.41
C ARG A 39 -0.28 11.27 5.27
N PRO A 40 0.71 10.59 5.84
CA PRO A 40 0.83 9.13 5.69
C PRO A 40 -0.38 8.40 6.26
N SER A 41 -0.87 7.42 5.49
CA SER A 41 -1.99 6.57 5.89
C SER A 41 -1.46 5.28 6.51
N ASP A 42 -2.09 4.79 7.55
CA ASP A 42 -1.71 3.54 8.18
C ASP A 42 -2.50 2.32 7.69
N THR A 43 -3.24 2.48 6.59
CA THR A 43 -4.07 1.40 6.02
C THR A 43 -3.30 0.09 5.88
N PHE A 44 -2.12 0.14 5.25
CA PHE A 44 -1.36 -1.08 4.98
C PHE A 44 -0.66 -1.62 6.22
N ILE A 45 -0.33 -0.78 7.19
CA ILE A 45 0.19 -1.24 8.48
C ILE A 45 -0.89 -2.03 9.22
N ARG A 46 -2.11 -1.50 9.24
CA ARG A 46 -3.24 -2.19 9.85
C ARG A 46 -3.54 -3.50 9.12
N TYR A 47 -3.46 -3.46 7.79
CA TYR A 47 -3.67 -4.65 6.97
C TYR A 47 -2.65 -5.74 7.30
N ARG A 48 -1.38 -5.36 7.40
CA ARG A 48 -0.31 -6.29 7.79
C ARG A 48 -0.61 -6.95 9.12
N ASP A 49 -1.02 -6.16 10.11
CA ASP A 49 -1.30 -6.68 11.45
C ASP A 49 -2.49 -7.65 11.43
N LEU A 50 -3.52 -7.30 10.67
CA LEU A 50 -4.70 -8.17 10.53
C LEU A 50 -4.35 -9.48 9.80
N LEU A 51 -3.52 -9.40 8.77
CA LEU A 51 -3.06 -10.60 8.06
C LEU A 51 -2.23 -11.51 8.97
N THR A 52 -1.41 -10.91 9.82
CA THR A 52 -0.60 -11.67 10.77
C THR A 52 -1.48 -12.42 11.76
N GLU A 53 -2.50 -11.76 12.30
CA GLU A 53 -3.46 -12.40 13.21
C GLU A 53 -4.22 -13.53 12.50
N ASP A 54 -4.65 -13.28 11.26
CA ASP A 54 -5.38 -14.27 10.48
C ASP A 54 -4.50 -15.49 10.18
N SER A 55 -3.23 -15.25 9.88
CA SER A 55 -2.25 -16.32 9.63
C SER A 55 -2.10 -17.23 10.84
N VAL A 56 -2.08 -16.68 12.05
CA VAL A 56 -2.01 -17.45 13.28
C VAL A 56 -3.24 -18.33 13.44
N LYS A 57 -4.42 -17.77 13.19
CA LYS A 57 -5.68 -18.52 13.27
C LYS A 57 -5.72 -19.65 12.28
N MET A 58 -5.24 -19.44 11.06
CA MET A 58 -5.17 -20.46 10.02
C MET A 58 -4.22 -21.59 10.40
N SER A 59 -3.07 -21.24 10.97
CA SER A 59 -2.10 -22.23 11.43
C SER A 59 -2.70 -23.14 12.51
N GLU A 60 -3.48 -22.57 13.41
CA GLU A 60 -4.15 -23.33 14.46
C GLU A 60 -5.20 -24.26 13.88
N LYS A 61 -5.94 -23.83 12.87
CA LYS A 61 -6.92 -24.68 12.20
C LYS A 61 -6.26 -25.88 11.54
N VAL A 62 -5.12 -25.68 10.90
CA VAL A 62 -4.36 -26.77 10.29
C VAL A 62 -3.91 -27.75 11.35
N ARG A 63 -3.35 -27.25 12.46
CA ARG A 63 -2.85 -28.08 13.54
C ARG A 63 -3.96 -28.90 14.19
N LYS A 64 -5.16 -28.33 14.32
CA LYS A 64 -6.31 -29.01 14.92
C LYS A 64 -7.05 -29.92 13.94
N GLY A 65 -6.63 -29.94 12.66
CA GLY A 65 -7.26 -30.77 11.64
C GLY A 65 -8.65 -30.31 11.24
N GLU A 66 -8.93 -29.01 11.34
CA GLU A 66 -10.25 -28.47 11.00
C GLU A 66 -10.49 -28.43 9.49
N TYR A 67 -9.42 -28.50 8.68
CA TYR A 67 -9.56 -28.64 7.24
C TYR A 67 -9.59 -30.15 6.92
N GLY A 68 -10.63 -30.58 6.22
CA GLY A 68 -10.80 -32.01 5.91
C GLY A 68 -9.95 -32.47 4.76
N GLY A 69 -9.89 -33.81 4.58
CA GLY A 69 -9.18 -34.43 3.47
C GLY A 69 -7.70 -34.65 3.75
N ASP A 70 -6.94 -34.87 2.69
CA ASP A 70 -5.49 -35.02 2.81
C ASP A 70 -4.80 -33.67 2.88
N GLU A 71 -3.46 -33.66 2.93
CA GLU A 71 -2.69 -32.43 3.03
C GLU A 71 -2.93 -31.47 1.87
N GLU A 72 -3.08 -32.02 0.66
CA GLU A 72 -3.33 -31.22 -0.53
C GLU A 72 -4.68 -30.55 -0.47
N GLU A 73 -5.72 -31.28 -0.09
CA GLU A 73 -7.06 -30.74 0.04
C GLU A 73 -7.14 -29.70 1.16
N ALA A 74 -6.48 -29.95 2.27
CA ALA A 74 -6.42 -29.00 3.39
C ALA A 74 -5.73 -27.69 2.96
N MET A 75 -4.66 -27.81 2.18
CA MET A 75 -3.93 -26.64 1.68
C MET A 75 -4.81 -25.83 0.73
N GLU A 76 -5.55 -26.49 -0.16
CA GLU A 76 -6.46 -25.80 -1.08
C GLU A 76 -7.56 -25.04 -0.32
N GLN A 77 -8.13 -25.66 0.70
CA GLN A 77 -9.15 -25.02 1.52
C GLN A 77 -8.61 -23.81 2.25
N MET A 78 -7.41 -23.93 2.80
CA MET A 78 -6.74 -22.84 3.50
C MET A 78 -6.46 -21.66 2.56
N MET A 79 -5.95 -21.94 1.36
CA MET A 79 -5.65 -20.90 0.38
C MET A 79 -6.91 -20.18 -0.08
N ALA A 80 -8.01 -20.92 -0.27
CA ALA A 80 -9.28 -20.30 -0.65
C ALA A 80 -9.80 -19.38 0.47
N GLU A 81 -9.66 -19.80 1.71
CA GLU A 81 -10.09 -18.99 2.86
C GLU A 81 -9.23 -17.73 3.00
N ILE A 82 -7.92 -17.86 2.79
CA ILE A 82 -7.02 -16.71 2.81
C ILE A 82 -7.44 -15.69 1.75
N ALA A 83 -7.77 -16.14 0.54
CA ALA A 83 -8.17 -15.24 -0.54
C ALA A 83 -9.43 -14.45 -0.21
N VAL A 84 -10.42 -15.10 0.41
CA VAL A 84 -11.66 -14.43 0.84
C VAL A 84 -11.36 -13.43 1.96
N ASN A 85 -10.60 -13.86 2.95
CA ASN A 85 -10.29 -13.03 4.11
C ASN A 85 -9.43 -11.83 3.74
N ALA A 86 -8.53 -11.97 2.77
CA ALA A 86 -7.65 -10.89 2.36
C ALA A 86 -8.42 -9.63 1.96
N TYR A 87 -9.50 -9.79 1.20
CA TYR A 87 -10.33 -8.65 0.81
C TYR A 87 -11.00 -8.01 2.02
N GLU A 88 -11.64 -8.81 2.86
CA GLU A 88 -12.35 -8.32 4.03
C GLU A 88 -11.41 -7.62 5.02
N LEU A 89 -10.21 -8.15 5.19
CA LEU A 89 -9.22 -7.56 6.08
C LEU A 89 -8.70 -6.23 5.54
N LEU A 90 -8.51 -6.11 4.24
CA LEU A 90 -8.10 -4.85 3.63
C LEU A 90 -9.20 -3.80 3.79
N GLU A 91 -10.44 -4.19 3.58
CA GLU A 91 -11.59 -3.29 3.77
C GLU A 91 -11.65 -2.80 5.22
N THR A 92 -11.48 -3.71 6.17
CA THR A 92 -11.46 -3.38 7.60
C THR A 92 -10.32 -2.42 7.93
N ALA A 93 -9.12 -2.70 7.38
CA ALA A 93 -7.96 -1.85 7.60
C ALA A 93 -8.19 -0.44 7.06
N TYR A 94 -8.76 -0.35 5.87
CA TYR A 94 -9.04 0.93 5.25
C TYR A 94 -10.09 1.74 6.04
N GLU A 95 -11.17 1.10 6.45
CA GLU A 95 -12.23 1.77 7.21
C GLU A 95 -11.75 2.28 8.57
N GLY A 96 -10.80 1.59 9.20
CA GLY A 96 -10.24 2.01 10.47
C GLY A 96 -8.96 2.83 10.34
N SER A 97 -8.55 3.16 9.12
CA SER A 97 -7.27 3.83 8.90
C SER A 97 -7.29 5.28 9.38
N GLU A 98 -6.10 5.75 9.79
CA GLU A 98 -5.89 7.11 10.23
C GLU A 98 -4.72 7.71 9.46
N TYR A 99 -4.71 9.03 9.37
CA TYR A 99 -3.64 9.76 8.72
C TYR A 99 -2.72 10.35 9.77
N GLY A 100 -1.41 10.21 9.55
CA GLY A 100 -0.40 10.73 10.46
C GLY A 100 -0.12 12.22 10.25
N GLU A 101 0.93 12.70 10.91
CA GLU A 101 1.34 14.08 10.80
C GLU A 101 1.87 14.39 9.40
N GLU A 102 1.78 15.66 9.02
CA GLU A 102 2.29 16.11 7.72
C GLU A 102 3.79 15.89 7.61
N GLN A 103 4.20 15.42 6.44
CA GLN A 103 5.61 15.26 6.09
C GLN A 103 5.81 15.84 4.70
N THR A 104 7.01 16.32 4.42
CA THR A 104 7.33 16.84 3.09
C THR A 104 8.29 15.90 2.40
N VAL A 105 7.95 15.50 1.18
CA VAL A 105 8.80 14.68 0.33
C VAL A 105 9.15 15.49 -0.90
N ILE A 106 10.43 15.53 -1.25
CA ILE A 106 10.90 16.29 -2.40
C ILE A 106 10.98 15.38 -3.62
N LEU A 107 10.36 15.82 -4.71
CA LEU A 107 10.47 15.11 -5.99
C LEU A 107 11.39 15.90 -6.91
N ARG A 108 12.36 15.23 -7.48
CA ARG A 108 13.25 15.84 -8.47
C ARG A 108 12.66 15.66 -9.85
N VAL A 109 12.59 16.77 -10.57
CA VAL A 109 12.03 16.79 -11.92
C VAL A 109 13.08 17.37 -12.85
N ALA A 110 13.32 16.73 -13.97
CA ALA A 110 14.28 17.18 -14.95
C ALA A 110 13.67 17.18 -16.35
N THR A 111 14.17 18.08 -17.20
CA THR A 111 13.79 18.14 -18.60
C THR A 111 14.93 17.63 -19.47
N ASP A 112 14.60 16.97 -20.56
CA ASP A 112 15.57 16.46 -21.53
C ASP A 112 16.00 17.54 -22.55
N GLY A 113 15.52 18.76 -22.39
CA GLY A 113 15.81 19.85 -23.31
C GLY A 113 14.77 20.04 -24.41
N ASN A 114 13.82 19.14 -24.50
CA ASN A 114 12.71 19.22 -25.47
C ASN A 114 11.38 19.56 -24.82
N GLU A 115 11.43 20.22 -23.68
CA GLU A 115 10.27 20.58 -22.87
C GLU A 115 9.49 19.39 -22.29
N ILE A 116 10.09 18.19 -22.34
CA ILE A 116 9.52 17.02 -21.72
C ILE A 116 10.12 16.90 -20.32
N TYR A 117 9.27 16.93 -19.31
CA TYR A 117 9.71 16.79 -17.93
C TYR A 117 9.44 15.38 -17.43
N SER A 118 10.37 14.85 -16.64
CA SER A 118 10.19 13.55 -16.03
C SER A 118 10.55 13.63 -14.55
N ILE A 119 9.80 12.87 -13.76
CA ILE A 119 10.01 12.77 -12.31
C ILE A 119 11.02 11.66 -12.07
N ASP A 120 11.97 11.88 -11.16
CA ASP A 120 12.92 10.85 -10.76
C ASP A 120 12.16 9.64 -10.22
N ALA A 121 12.44 8.46 -10.78
CA ALA A 121 11.70 7.23 -10.45
C ALA A 121 11.88 6.82 -9.00
N GLU A 122 13.09 6.98 -8.45
CA GLU A 122 13.35 6.64 -7.05
C GLU A 122 12.59 7.56 -6.12
N ASP A 123 12.51 8.86 -6.46
CA ASP A 123 11.76 9.82 -5.66
C ASP A 123 10.26 9.50 -5.66
N MET A 124 9.74 9.09 -6.81
CA MET A 124 8.32 8.72 -6.91
C MET A 124 8.04 7.46 -6.08
N ASP A 125 8.90 6.46 -6.17
CA ASP A 125 8.76 5.25 -5.37
C ASP A 125 8.82 5.55 -3.88
N ASN A 126 9.73 6.45 -3.48
CA ASN A 126 9.85 6.88 -2.10
C ASN A 126 8.61 7.63 -1.62
N LEU A 127 8.04 8.47 -2.47
CA LEU A 127 6.81 9.19 -2.15
C LEU A 127 5.66 8.21 -1.85
N ILE A 128 5.45 7.24 -2.74
CA ILE A 128 4.40 6.26 -2.59
C ILE A 128 4.64 5.41 -1.33
N ALA A 129 5.89 5.00 -1.11
CA ALA A 129 6.24 4.22 0.07
C ALA A 129 5.96 4.97 1.37
N LYS A 130 6.22 6.27 1.40
CA LYS A 130 5.99 7.08 2.60
C LYS A 130 4.52 7.40 2.81
N ILE A 131 3.79 7.72 1.74
CA ILE A 131 2.39 8.12 1.88
C ILE A 131 1.50 6.96 2.33
N LEU A 132 1.88 5.72 2.01
CA LEU A 132 1.20 4.51 2.43
C LEU A 132 1.95 3.76 3.53
N ARG A 133 3.07 4.31 3.99
CA ARG A 133 3.93 3.74 5.02
C ARG A 133 4.41 2.33 4.70
N LEU A 134 4.62 2.06 3.41
CA LEU A 134 5.12 0.76 2.95
C LEU A 134 6.57 0.52 3.38
N ASP A 135 7.33 1.60 3.57
CA ASP A 135 8.73 1.53 4.05
C ASP A 135 8.82 0.99 5.48
N GLU A 136 7.73 1.02 6.22
CA GLU A 136 7.69 0.50 7.60
C GLU A 136 7.24 -0.96 7.67
N ILE A 137 6.78 -1.52 6.55
CA ILE A 137 6.25 -2.89 6.49
C ILE A 137 7.30 -3.90 6.12
N GLY A 138 8.20 -3.54 5.20
CA GLY A 138 9.22 -4.44 4.73
C GLY A 138 10.37 -4.52 5.72
N GLY A 139 10.38 -5.51 6.50
CA GLY A 139 11.35 -5.60 7.53
C GLY A 139 12.38 -6.64 7.38
#